data_bd5a4b70286fef857c654d1df690a694
#
_entry.id   bd5a4b70286fef857c654d1df690a694
#
_cell.length_a   1.000
_cell.length_b   1.000
_cell.length_c   1.000
_cell.angle_alpha   90.00
_cell.angle_beta   90.00
_cell.angle_gamma   90.00
#
_symmetry.space_group_name_H-M   'P 1'
#
loop_
_entity.id
_entity.type
_entity.pdbx_description
1 polymer ?
#
loop_
_entity_poly.entity_id
_entity_poly.type
_entity_poly.pdbx_seq_one_letter_code
_entity_poly.pdbx_strand_id
1 'polypeptide(L)'
;MLEFVVAGLVAALFLGQQPPVPQPFPSPGSSRPAQPAPPPGAPSPAPTPATPTARAETAPTETVLGVPIYPGAQFITSFDAGRGQRYYIFGSTATFTDLVGYYRNVLRQKGELVFEVPATHQFDVGRFREETMAFPPGVTIKDFESTVSQGYPNPKQGGQPSWFPSILQFVPVTER
;
A
#
# COMPACT_ATOMS: atom_id res chain seq x y z
N MET A 1 27.16 68.36 5.44
CA MET A 1 28.13 67.27 5.16
C MET A 1 27.42 66.22 4.45
N LEU A 2 27.90 65.90 3.25
CA LEU A 2 27.21 65.17 2.18
C LEU A 2 27.47 63.69 2.34
N GLU A 3 26.40 62.88 2.48
CA GLU A 3 26.46 61.42 2.46
C GLU A 3 25.94 60.97 1.08
N PHE A 4 26.81 60.41 0.28
CA PHE A 4 26.46 59.84 -1.03
C PHE A 4 26.02 58.39 -0.83
N VAL A 5 24.75 58.12 -1.14
CA VAL A 5 24.19 56.79 -1.25
C VAL A 5 24.46 56.28 -2.67
N VAL A 6 25.31 55.26 -2.81
CA VAL A 6 25.54 54.54 -4.03
C VAL A 6 24.54 53.37 -4.08
N ALA A 7 23.48 53.52 -4.89
CA ALA A 7 22.54 52.45 -5.20
C ALA A 7 23.13 51.53 -6.29
N GLY A 8 23.59 50.36 -5.91
CA GLY A 8 24.01 49.32 -6.82
C GLY A 8 22.82 48.52 -7.33
N LEU A 9 22.48 48.69 -8.64
CA LEU A 9 21.46 47.96 -9.35
C LEU A 9 22.02 46.57 -9.73
N VAL A 10 21.63 45.51 -9.01
CA VAL A 10 21.88 44.13 -9.41
C VAL A 10 20.67 43.63 -10.14
N ALA A 11 20.72 43.63 -11.47
CA ALA A 11 19.76 42.98 -12.33
C ALA A 11 20.03 41.46 -12.36
N ALA A 12 19.29 40.70 -11.58
CA ALA A 12 19.30 39.26 -11.63
C ALA A 12 18.47 38.79 -12.84
N LEU A 13 19.15 38.26 -13.85
CA LEU A 13 18.56 37.57 -14.98
C LEU A 13 18.03 36.21 -14.49
N PHE A 14 16.75 36.14 -14.17
CA PHE A 14 16.03 34.88 -14.01
C PHE A 14 15.78 34.30 -15.41
N LEU A 15 16.67 33.41 -15.85
CA LEU A 15 16.36 32.50 -16.93
C LEU A 15 15.27 31.55 -16.43
N GLY A 16 14.05 31.78 -16.89
CA GLY A 16 12.90 30.94 -16.59
C GLY A 16 13.12 29.53 -17.12
N GLN A 17 13.40 28.60 -16.23
CA GLN A 17 13.28 27.17 -16.53
C GLN A 17 11.81 26.84 -16.58
N GLN A 18 11.30 26.60 -17.79
CA GLN A 18 9.97 26.06 -17.98
C GLN A 18 9.93 24.65 -17.36
N PRO A 19 8.89 24.33 -16.53
CA PRO A 19 8.69 22.99 -16.05
C PRO A 19 8.52 22.02 -17.24
N PRO A 20 9.05 20.77 -17.15
CA PRO A 20 8.90 19.79 -18.22
C PRO A 20 7.42 19.53 -18.48
N VAL A 21 7.01 19.74 -19.73
CA VAL A 21 5.64 19.44 -20.19
C VAL A 21 5.47 17.92 -20.19
N PRO A 22 4.44 17.37 -19.55
CA PRO A 22 4.17 15.93 -19.61
C PRO A 22 3.97 15.52 -21.08
N GLN A 23 4.76 14.54 -21.53
CA GLN A 23 4.58 13.99 -22.88
C GLN A 23 3.27 13.22 -22.96
N PRO A 24 2.47 13.38 -24.04
CA PRO A 24 1.26 12.59 -24.24
C PRO A 24 1.64 11.10 -24.33
N PHE A 25 0.87 10.26 -23.66
CA PHE A 25 0.97 8.82 -23.82
C PHE A 25 0.79 8.46 -25.31
N PRO A 26 1.58 7.50 -25.87
CA PRO A 26 1.38 7.05 -27.23
C PRO A 26 -0.03 6.46 -27.38
N SER A 27 -0.81 7.04 -28.29
CA SER A 27 -2.14 6.55 -28.61
C SER A 27 -2.03 5.13 -29.21
N PRO A 28 -2.86 4.16 -28.78
CA PRO A 28 -2.94 2.87 -29.42
C PRO A 28 -3.65 3.02 -30.77
N GLY A 29 -2.89 3.19 -31.84
CA GLY A 29 -3.47 3.40 -33.16
C GLY A 29 -2.48 3.83 -34.24
N SER A 30 -1.32 3.17 -34.33
CA SER A 30 -0.50 3.23 -35.53
C SER A 30 -0.51 1.86 -36.16
N SER A 31 -1.29 1.74 -37.21
CA SER A 31 -1.38 0.58 -38.09
C SER A 31 0.00 0.13 -38.55
N ARG A 32 0.40 -1.03 -38.08
CA ARG A 32 1.52 -1.80 -38.63
C ARG A 32 1.14 -2.20 -40.07
N PRO A 33 2.03 -2.06 -41.05
CA PRO A 33 1.77 -2.56 -42.40
C PRO A 33 1.44 -4.04 -42.37
N ALA A 34 0.39 -4.43 -43.09
CA ALA A 34 -0.05 -5.81 -43.20
C ALA A 34 1.08 -6.70 -43.74
N GLN A 35 1.49 -7.67 -42.93
CA GLN A 35 2.37 -8.75 -43.35
C GLN A 35 1.53 -9.77 -44.15
N PRO A 36 2.00 -10.30 -45.29
CA PRO A 36 1.24 -11.25 -46.08
C PRO A 36 0.90 -12.51 -45.26
N ALA A 37 -0.31 -12.99 -45.40
CA ALA A 37 -0.80 -14.17 -44.71
C ALA A 37 -0.01 -15.43 -45.12
N PRO A 38 0.40 -16.29 -44.18
CA PRO A 38 0.92 -17.62 -44.50
C PRO A 38 -0.20 -18.54 -44.99
N PRO A 39 0.09 -19.54 -45.81
CA PRO A 39 -0.90 -20.45 -46.41
C PRO A 39 -1.58 -21.33 -45.35
N PRO A 40 -2.82 -21.84 -45.61
CA PRO A 40 -3.58 -22.64 -44.67
C PRO A 40 -2.99 -24.04 -44.55
N GLY A 41 -2.39 -24.34 -43.40
CA GLY A 41 -1.87 -25.68 -43.11
C GLY A 41 -1.75 -25.90 -41.60
N ALA A 42 -2.57 -26.79 -41.08
CA ALA A 42 -2.62 -27.45 -39.79
C ALA A 42 -2.88 -26.55 -38.54
N PRO A 43 -3.86 -26.88 -37.72
CA PRO A 43 -4.11 -26.21 -36.46
C PRO A 43 -2.98 -26.55 -35.47
N SER A 44 -2.11 -25.60 -35.24
CA SER A 44 -1.20 -25.63 -34.08
C SER A 44 -2.05 -25.45 -32.82
N PRO A 45 -1.95 -26.32 -31.81
CA PRO A 45 -2.68 -26.08 -30.56
C PRO A 45 -2.21 -24.79 -29.97
N ALA A 46 -3.11 -23.82 -29.82
CA ALA A 46 -2.86 -22.58 -29.13
C ALA A 46 -2.37 -22.93 -27.71
N PRO A 47 -1.29 -22.29 -27.23
CA PRO A 47 -0.92 -22.41 -25.83
C PRO A 47 -2.07 -21.82 -25.04
N THR A 48 -2.78 -22.65 -24.30
CA THR A 48 -3.78 -22.24 -23.30
C THR A 48 -3.03 -21.31 -22.34
N PRO A 49 -3.48 -20.05 -22.16
CA PRO A 49 -2.90 -19.22 -21.12
C PRO A 49 -3.11 -19.96 -19.81
N ALA A 50 -2.04 -20.42 -19.19
CA ALA A 50 -2.09 -20.92 -17.84
C ALA A 50 -2.57 -19.76 -16.96
N THR A 51 -3.85 -19.76 -16.62
CA THR A 51 -4.38 -18.90 -15.56
C THR A 51 -3.52 -19.20 -14.34
N PRO A 52 -2.79 -18.21 -13.76
CA PRO A 52 -2.11 -18.45 -12.51
C PRO A 52 -3.19 -18.85 -11.52
N THR A 53 -3.21 -20.13 -11.14
CA THR A 53 -4.06 -20.61 -10.05
C THR A 53 -3.60 -19.82 -8.83
N ALA A 54 -4.36 -18.80 -8.46
CA ALA A 54 -4.16 -18.06 -7.24
C ALA A 54 -4.22 -19.10 -6.11
N ARG A 55 -3.04 -19.50 -5.62
CA ARG A 55 -2.93 -20.36 -4.46
C ARG A 55 -3.70 -19.65 -3.36
N ALA A 56 -4.79 -20.25 -2.90
CA ALA A 56 -5.58 -19.67 -1.83
C ALA A 56 -4.63 -19.40 -0.67
N GLU A 57 -4.32 -18.12 -0.44
CA GLU A 57 -3.46 -17.72 0.67
C GLU A 57 -4.17 -18.08 1.96
N THR A 58 -3.54 -18.94 2.74
CA THR A 58 -4.06 -19.30 4.06
C THR A 58 -3.88 -18.11 5.01
N ALA A 59 -4.94 -17.72 5.69
CA ALA A 59 -4.87 -16.70 6.71
C ALA A 59 -3.83 -17.08 7.79
N PRO A 60 -2.97 -16.17 8.22
CA PRO A 60 -2.01 -16.42 9.27
C PRO A 60 -2.73 -16.59 10.61
N THR A 61 -2.13 -17.34 11.51
CA THR A 61 -2.58 -17.44 12.90
C THR A 61 -1.94 -16.35 13.75
N GLU A 62 -2.50 -16.09 14.93
CA GLU A 62 -1.91 -15.17 15.90
C GLU A 62 -0.48 -15.59 16.31
N THR A 63 -0.22 -16.89 16.36
CA THR A 63 1.13 -17.42 16.62
C THR A 63 2.13 -17.02 15.54
N VAL A 64 1.70 -17.00 14.26
CA VAL A 64 2.54 -16.56 13.15
C VAL A 64 2.76 -15.05 13.18
N LEU A 65 1.74 -14.32 13.57
CA LEU A 65 1.80 -12.85 13.63
C LEU A 65 2.58 -12.35 14.85
N GLY A 66 2.58 -13.12 15.94
CA GLY A 66 3.12 -12.69 17.24
C GLY A 66 2.26 -11.66 17.97
N VAL A 67 1.07 -11.38 17.45
CA VAL A 67 0.11 -10.41 17.98
C VAL A 67 -1.31 -10.93 17.82
N PRO A 68 -2.26 -10.59 18.73
CA PRO A 68 -3.64 -11.01 18.59
C PRO A 68 -4.31 -10.34 17.40
N ILE A 69 -5.19 -11.09 16.75
CA ILE A 69 -6.05 -10.59 15.66
C ILE A 69 -7.32 -10.01 16.29
N TYR A 70 -7.75 -8.84 15.83
CA TYR A 70 -8.99 -8.24 16.32
C TYR A 70 -10.18 -9.17 16.02
N PRO A 71 -11.07 -9.44 16.99
CA PRO A 71 -12.21 -10.32 16.79
C PRO A 71 -13.10 -9.87 15.61
N GLY A 72 -13.35 -10.79 14.67
CA GLY A 72 -14.12 -10.49 13.47
C GLY A 72 -13.34 -9.84 12.33
N ALA A 73 -12.07 -9.55 12.48
CA ALA A 73 -11.23 -9.11 11.37
C ALA A 73 -11.10 -10.24 10.33
N GLN A 74 -11.24 -9.88 9.05
CA GLN A 74 -11.20 -10.81 7.93
C GLN A 74 -9.89 -10.70 7.19
N PHE A 75 -9.22 -11.83 6.99
CA PHE A 75 -8.00 -11.87 6.16
C PHE A 75 -8.34 -11.54 4.70
N ILE A 76 -7.61 -10.58 4.14
CA ILE A 76 -7.75 -10.13 2.76
C ILE A 76 -6.66 -10.77 1.90
N THR A 77 -5.40 -10.49 2.19
CA THR A 77 -4.24 -10.93 1.40
C THR A 77 -2.95 -10.77 2.18
N SER A 78 -1.84 -11.25 1.61
CA SER A 78 -0.51 -10.96 2.11
C SER A 78 0.44 -10.57 0.99
N PHE A 79 1.51 -9.87 1.34
CA PHE A 79 2.51 -9.43 0.39
C PHE A 79 3.91 -9.71 0.90
N ASP A 80 4.82 -9.97 -0.01
CA ASP A 80 6.24 -10.00 0.29
C ASP A 80 6.71 -8.57 0.57
N ALA A 81 7.27 -8.36 1.75
CA ALA A 81 7.79 -7.07 2.18
C ALA A 81 9.27 -6.88 1.82
N GLY A 82 9.90 -7.90 1.25
CA GLY A 82 11.35 -7.96 1.05
C GLY A 82 12.11 -8.41 2.31
N ARG A 83 13.38 -8.70 2.14
CA ARG A 83 14.27 -9.16 3.24
C ARG A 83 13.74 -10.38 4.00
N GLY A 84 12.93 -11.21 3.34
CA GLY A 84 12.31 -12.39 3.95
C GLY A 84 11.16 -12.09 4.90
N GLN A 85 10.71 -10.84 4.96
CA GLN A 85 9.50 -10.46 5.68
C GLN A 85 8.27 -10.56 4.78
N ARG A 86 7.12 -10.80 5.39
CA ARG A 86 5.81 -10.73 4.76
C ARG A 86 4.89 -9.91 5.64
N TYR A 87 4.03 -9.12 5.05
CA TYR A 87 2.97 -8.47 5.80
C TYR A 87 1.59 -8.97 5.36
N TYR A 88 0.65 -8.91 6.29
CA TYR A 88 -0.69 -9.46 6.14
C TYR A 88 -1.73 -8.36 6.32
N ILE A 89 -2.72 -8.35 5.44
CA ILE A 89 -3.77 -7.34 5.45
C ILE A 89 -5.08 -7.99 5.87
N PHE A 90 -5.73 -7.37 6.85
CA PHE A 90 -7.05 -7.72 7.34
C PHE A 90 -7.99 -6.53 7.23
N GLY A 91 -9.24 -6.78 6.88
CA GLY A 91 -10.31 -5.80 6.94
C GLY A 91 -11.12 -5.96 8.21
N SER A 92 -11.54 -4.87 8.79
CA SER A 92 -12.40 -4.84 9.98
C SER A 92 -13.60 -3.94 9.77
N THR A 93 -14.74 -4.33 10.37
CA THR A 93 -15.94 -3.50 10.45
C THR A 93 -15.92 -2.57 11.66
N ALA A 94 -14.96 -2.74 12.57
CA ALA A 94 -14.78 -1.85 13.70
C ALA A 94 -14.22 -0.50 13.25
N THR A 95 -14.55 0.53 14.02
CA THR A 95 -14.03 1.88 13.77
C THR A 95 -12.53 1.95 14.04
N PHE A 96 -11.85 2.90 13.43
CA PHE A 96 -10.45 3.18 13.70
C PHE A 96 -10.17 3.37 15.21
N THR A 97 -11.03 4.11 15.90
CA THR A 97 -10.88 4.39 17.33
C THR A 97 -10.99 3.13 18.18
N ASP A 98 -11.93 2.23 17.84
CA ASP A 98 -12.12 0.97 18.57
C ASP A 98 -10.90 0.06 18.41
N LEU A 99 -10.36 -0.02 17.19
CA LEU A 99 -9.16 -0.81 16.91
C LEU A 99 -7.93 -0.26 17.66
N VAL A 100 -7.73 1.05 17.63
CA VAL A 100 -6.63 1.69 18.38
C VAL A 100 -6.80 1.43 19.88
N GLY A 101 -8.02 1.55 20.42
CA GLY A 101 -8.32 1.24 21.81
C GLY A 101 -8.01 -0.22 22.17
N TYR A 102 -8.43 -1.16 21.33
CA TYR A 102 -8.16 -2.58 21.51
C TYR A 102 -6.65 -2.88 21.57
N TYR A 103 -5.89 -2.45 20.55
CA TYR A 103 -4.45 -2.75 20.50
C TYR A 103 -3.66 -2.03 21.60
N ARG A 104 -4.08 -0.83 21.98
CA ARG A 104 -3.50 -0.16 23.16
C ARG A 104 -3.63 -0.99 24.42
N ASN A 105 -4.75 -1.65 24.62
CA ASN A 105 -5.02 -2.46 25.80
C ASN A 105 -4.28 -3.81 25.74
N VAL A 106 -4.39 -4.54 24.62
CA VAL A 106 -3.80 -5.90 24.53
C VAL A 106 -2.29 -5.88 24.44
N LEU A 107 -1.72 -4.89 23.75
CA LEU A 107 -0.27 -4.72 23.64
C LEU A 107 0.33 -3.92 24.80
N ARG A 108 -0.51 -3.28 25.63
CA ARG A 108 -0.09 -2.40 26.74
C ARG A 108 0.85 -1.28 26.30
N GLN A 109 0.61 -0.77 25.12
CA GLN A 109 1.39 0.30 24.48
C GLN A 109 0.45 1.41 24.02
N LYS A 110 0.97 2.65 23.96
CA LYS A 110 0.18 3.78 23.43
C LYS A 110 0.09 3.74 21.90
N GLY A 111 1.10 3.18 21.24
CA GLY A 111 1.27 3.31 19.81
C GLY A 111 1.53 4.77 19.39
N GLU A 112 1.65 4.99 18.11
CA GLU A 112 1.95 6.29 17.52
C GLU A 112 0.99 6.60 16.38
N LEU A 113 0.44 7.82 16.35
CA LEU A 113 -0.30 8.34 15.20
C LEU A 113 0.73 8.83 14.17
N VAL A 114 0.98 8.02 13.13
CA VAL A 114 2.00 8.33 12.12
C VAL A 114 1.48 9.22 10.99
N PHE A 115 0.17 9.19 10.72
CA PHE A 115 -0.52 10.07 9.77
C PHE A 115 -1.89 10.47 10.30
N GLU A 116 -2.28 11.71 10.04
CA GLU A 116 -3.59 12.23 10.41
C GLU A 116 -4.65 11.96 9.32
N VAL A 117 -4.27 12.03 8.04
CA VAL A 117 -5.20 11.86 6.91
C VAL A 117 -4.52 11.04 5.80
N PRO A 118 -5.00 9.81 5.55
CA PRO A 118 -5.93 9.04 6.38
C PRO A 118 -5.32 8.71 7.73
N ALA A 119 -6.13 8.69 8.78
CA ALA A 119 -5.64 8.40 10.12
C ALA A 119 -4.95 7.04 10.14
N THR A 120 -3.71 7.02 10.58
CA THR A 120 -2.87 5.81 10.62
C THR A 120 -2.16 5.72 11.94
N HIS A 121 -2.42 4.66 12.70
CA HIS A 121 -1.83 4.41 14.00
C HIS A 121 -0.98 3.15 13.96
N GLN A 122 0.23 3.22 14.51
CA GLN A 122 1.20 2.13 14.50
C GLN A 122 1.54 1.69 15.92
N PHE A 123 1.64 0.37 16.10
CA PHE A 123 2.10 -0.28 17.31
C PHE A 123 3.28 -1.17 16.95
N ASP A 124 4.47 -0.81 17.38
CA ASP A 124 5.68 -1.60 17.18
C ASP A 124 5.78 -2.65 18.27
N VAL A 125 5.83 -3.94 17.88
CA VAL A 125 5.83 -5.09 18.78
C VAL A 125 7.15 -5.80 18.71
N GLY A 126 8.21 -5.28 18.70
CA GLY A 126 9.51 -5.93 18.60
C GLY A 126 10.57 -4.94 18.21
N ARG A 127 11.80 -5.39 18.27
CA ARG A 127 12.91 -4.54 17.88
C ARG A 127 13.06 -4.51 16.36
N PHE A 128 12.95 -3.33 15.77
CA PHE A 128 13.29 -3.12 14.38
C PHE A 128 14.81 -3.27 14.16
N ARG A 129 15.20 -4.02 13.14
CA ARG A 129 16.59 -4.21 12.70
C ARG A 129 16.69 -3.82 11.23
N GLU A 130 17.15 -2.64 10.98
CA GLU A 130 17.21 -2.03 9.65
C GLU A 130 18.01 -2.87 8.64
N GLU A 131 19.03 -3.60 9.10
CA GLU A 131 19.87 -4.43 8.24
C GLU A 131 19.14 -5.65 7.68
N THR A 132 18.16 -6.18 8.42
CA THR A 132 17.50 -7.45 8.10
C THR A 132 16.00 -7.34 7.91
N MET A 133 15.40 -6.19 8.22
CA MET A 133 13.98 -5.96 8.15
C MET A 133 13.67 -4.82 7.20
N ALA A 134 12.57 -4.95 6.44
CA ALA A 134 12.05 -3.89 5.59
C ALA A 134 11.10 -2.97 6.36
N PHE A 135 10.37 -3.53 7.34
CA PHE A 135 9.40 -2.81 8.16
C PHE A 135 9.51 -3.22 9.62
N PRO A 136 9.20 -2.31 10.56
CA PRO A 136 9.07 -2.65 11.97
C PRO A 136 8.01 -3.74 12.18
N PRO A 137 8.31 -4.79 13.00
CA PRO A 137 7.30 -5.78 13.37
C PRO A 137 6.21 -5.14 14.22
N GLY A 138 4.95 -5.43 13.90
CA GLY A 138 3.85 -4.84 14.65
C GLY A 138 2.53 -4.78 13.91
N VAL A 139 1.66 -3.88 14.36
CA VAL A 139 0.33 -3.65 13.81
C VAL A 139 0.20 -2.20 13.39
N THR A 140 -0.22 -2.00 12.15
CA THR A 140 -0.60 -0.68 11.65
C THR A 140 -2.09 -0.67 11.34
N ILE A 141 -2.81 0.28 11.90
CA ILE A 141 -4.24 0.49 11.72
C ILE A 141 -4.43 1.69 10.82
N LYS A 142 -5.23 1.54 9.76
CA LYS A 142 -5.53 2.64 8.82
C LYS A 142 -7.03 2.85 8.72
N ASP A 143 -7.44 4.10 8.81
CA ASP A 143 -8.80 4.51 8.53
C ASP A 143 -8.98 4.71 7.02
N PHE A 144 -9.91 3.99 6.44
CA PHE A 144 -10.27 4.11 5.02
C PHE A 144 -11.62 4.76 4.80
N GLU A 145 -12.39 4.97 5.87
CA GLU A 145 -13.66 5.68 5.82
C GLU A 145 -13.43 7.19 5.86
N SER A 146 -14.08 7.90 4.96
CA SER A 146 -14.02 9.35 4.90
C SER A 146 -15.25 9.91 4.22
N THR A 147 -15.35 11.24 4.13
CA THR A 147 -16.43 11.91 3.39
C THR A 147 -16.48 11.56 1.90
N VAL A 148 -15.38 11.05 1.34
CA VAL A 148 -15.25 10.70 -0.09
C VAL A 148 -14.95 9.21 -0.31
N SER A 149 -14.83 8.41 0.73
CA SER A 149 -14.52 6.98 0.67
C SER A 149 -15.43 6.18 1.59
N GLN A 150 -16.03 5.11 1.06
CA GLN A 150 -16.83 4.16 1.83
C GLN A 150 -15.97 3.13 2.60
N GLY A 151 -14.66 3.19 2.45
CA GLY A 151 -13.74 2.24 3.03
C GLY A 151 -12.92 1.48 1.99
N TYR A 152 -12.23 0.45 2.44
CA TYR A 152 -11.47 -0.46 1.59
C TYR A 152 -12.39 -1.54 0.99
N PRO A 153 -12.42 -1.73 -0.35
CA PRO A 153 -13.30 -2.69 -0.97
C PRO A 153 -12.95 -4.13 -0.57
N ASN A 154 -13.98 -4.94 -0.26
CA ASN A 154 -13.76 -6.35 -0.02
C ASN A 154 -13.42 -7.06 -1.35
N PRO A 155 -12.25 -7.70 -1.47
CA PRO A 155 -11.86 -8.36 -2.71
C PRO A 155 -12.62 -9.66 -2.97
N LYS A 156 -13.31 -10.20 -1.96
CA LYS A 156 -14.14 -11.40 -2.14
C LYS A 156 -15.42 -11.03 -2.87
N GLN A 157 -15.64 -11.59 -4.04
CA GLN A 157 -16.87 -11.38 -4.81
C GLN A 157 -18.10 -11.77 -3.97
N GLY A 158 -19.02 -10.82 -3.77
CA GLY A 158 -20.20 -11.01 -2.91
C GLY A 158 -19.89 -11.11 -1.41
N GLY A 159 -18.66 -10.84 -1.00
CA GLY A 159 -18.24 -10.86 0.41
C GLY A 159 -18.94 -9.80 1.25
N GLN A 160 -19.17 -10.12 2.51
CA GLN A 160 -19.73 -9.18 3.49
C GLN A 160 -18.69 -8.89 4.58
N PRO A 161 -18.51 -7.62 4.94
CA PRO A 161 -19.10 -6.42 4.32
C PRO A 161 -18.54 -6.16 2.92
N SER A 162 -19.23 -5.33 2.13
CA SER A 162 -18.71 -4.91 0.81
C SER A 162 -17.49 -3.98 0.93
N TRP A 163 -17.40 -3.24 2.02
CA TRP A 163 -16.33 -2.28 2.31
C TRP A 163 -15.91 -2.42 3.78
N PHE A 164 -14.61 -2.31 4.01
CA PHE A 164 -14.04 -2.27 5.35
C PHE A 164 -13.70 -0.82 5.73
N PRO A 165 -14.33 -0.24 6.76
CA PRO A 165 -13.97 1.09 7.23
C PRO A 165 -12.51 1.18 7.66
N SER A 166 -11.98 0.10 8.22
CA SER A 166 -10.61 0.08 8.73
C SER A 166 -9.83 -1.13 8.24
N ILE A 167 -8.53 -0.94 8.03
CA ILE A 167 -7.59 -1.98 7.63
C ILE A 167 -6.52 -2.14 8.70
N LEU A 168 -6.22 -3.40 8.99
CA LEU A 168 -5.14 -3.83 9.86
C LEU A 168 -4.01 -4.42 8.99
N GLN A 169 -2.82 -3.90 9.13
CA GLN A 169 -1.62 -4.45 8.50
C GLN A 169 -0.73 -5.03 9.60
N PHE A 170 -0.42 -6.31 9.51
CA PHE A 170 0.46 -7.00 10.43
C PHE A 170 1.80 -7.30 9.78
N VAL A 171 2.88 -6.94 10.44
CA VAL A 171 4.22 -7.39 10.13
C VAL A 171 4.65 -8.32 11.27
N PRO A 172 4.83 -9.64 11.03
CA PRO A 172 5.14 -10.60 12.06
C PRO A 172 6.42 -10.29 12.83
N VAL A 173 6.39 -10.62 14.11
CA VAL A 173 7.59 -10.59 14.96
C VAL A 173 8.43 -11.80 14.58
N THR A 174 9.44 -11.61 13.75
CA THR A 174 10.36 -12.68 13.40
C THR A 174 11.44 -12.77 14.48
N GLU A 175 11.27 -13.65 15.42
CA GLU A 175 12.38 -14.06 16.30
C GLU A 175 13.31 -14.98 15.50
N ARG A 176 14.49 -14.51 15.18
CA ARG A 176 15.64 -15.30 14.72
C ARG A 176 16.79 -15.06 15.65
#